data_5aceb7e4f269d5f6a66f9cd86937b565
#
_entry.id   5aceb7e4f269d5f6a66f9cd86937b565
#
_cell.length_a   1.000
_cell.length_b   1.000
_cell.length_c   1.000
_cell.angle_alpha   90.00
_cell.angle_beta   90.00
_cell.angle_gamma   90.00
#
_symmetry.space_group_name_H-M   'P 1'
#
loop_
_entity.id
_entity.type
_entity.pdbx_description
1 polymer ?
#
loop_
_entity_poly.entity_id
_entity_poly.type
_entity_poly.pdbx_seq_one_letter_code
_entity_poly.pdbx_strand_id
1 'polypeptide(L)' 'MTINCVWEHNGRDTLLYAVDFVGAYTRGETLEAAVRKMQAEICSYLK' A
#
# COMPACT_ATOMS: atom_id res chain seq x y z
N MET A 1 3.07 -1.20 -15.44
CA MET A 1 2.32 -2.23 -14.70
C MET A 1 1.32 -1.58 -13.76
N THR A 2 0.12 -2.10 -13.76
CA THR A 2 -0.93 -1.57 -12.90
C THR A 2 -1.21 -2.55 -11.76
N ILE A 3 -1.24 -2.04 -10.54
CA ILE A 3 -1.49 -2.85 -9.36
C ILE A 3 -2.76 -2.35 -8.69
N ASN A 4 -3.70 -3.24 -8.50
CA ASN A 4 -4.95 -2.91 -7.85
C ASN A 4 -4.77 -2.92 -6.33
N CYS A 5 -5.18 -1.83 -5.71
CA CYS A 5 -5.06 -1.67 -4.28
C CYS A 5 -6.40 -1.28 -3.67
N VAL A 6 -6.59 -1.66 -2.44
CA VAL A 6 -7.73 -1.23 -1.64
C VAL A 6 -7.18 -0.44 -0.46
N TRP A 7 -7.80 0.67 -0.16
CA TRP A 7 -7.36 1.48 0.97
C TRP A 7 -8.49 1.70 1.96
N GLU A 8 -8.10 1.89 3.20
CA GLU A 8 -9.05 2.10 4.29
C GLU A 8 -8.49 3.17 5.21
N HIS A 9 -9.30 4.16 5.54
CA HIS A 9 -8.92 5.22 6.45
C HIS A 9 -9.54 4.94 7.81
N ASN A 10 -8.71 4.83 8.83
CA ASN A 10 -9.15 4.47 10.15
C ASN A 10 -8.52 5.40 11.17
N GLY A 11 -9.29 6.38 11.64
CA GLY A 11 -8.79 7.37 12.57
C GLY A 11 -7.74 8.25 11.91
N ARG A 12 -6.50 8.16 12.38
CA ARG A 12 -5.39 8.93 11.85
C ARG A 12 -4.57 8.17 10.82
N ASP A 13 -4.86 6.89 10.69
CA ASP A 13 -4.07 6.03 9.83
C ASP A 13 -4.82 5.67 8.55
N THR A 14 -4.06 5.53 7.49
CA THR A 14 -4.55 5.01 6.23
C THR A 14 -3.82 3.70 5.95
N LEU A 15 -4.59 2.64 5.71
CA LEU A 15 -4.06 1.34 5.35
C LEU A 15 -4.25 1.12 3.86
N LEU A 16 -3.24 0.58 3.21
CA LEU A 16 -3.27 0.31 1.78
C LEU A 16 -2.87 -1.14 1.56
N TYR A 17 -3.71 -1.88 0.86
CA TYR A 17 -3.48 -3.30 0.58
C TYR A 17 -3.36 -3.50 -0.92
N ALA A 18 -2.36 -4.26 -1.34
CA ALA A 18 -2.26 -4.69 -2.73
C ALA A 18 -3.07 -5.97 -2.90
N VAL A 19 -4.07 -5.94 -3.76
CA VAL A 19 -4.97 -7.08 -3.96
C VAL A 19 -4.24 -8.27 -4.57
N ASP A 20 -3.30 -7.99 -5.47
CA ASP A 20 -2.61 -9.04 -6.23
C ASP A 20 -1.40 -9.63 -5.51
N PHE A 21 -1.00 -9.07 -4.38
CA PHE A 21 0.18 -9.53 -3.65
C PHE A 21 -0.18 -9.81 -2.21
N VAL A 22 -0.24 -11.07 -1.85
CA VAL A 22 -0.58 -11.49 -0.49
C VAL A 22 0.47 -10.97 0.50
N GLY A 23 0.02 -10.29 1.53
CA GLY A 23 0.91 -9.74 2.54
C GLY A 23 1.49 -8.38 2.21
N ALA A 24 1.24 -7.85 1.02
CA ALA A 24 1.72 -6.52 0.66
C ALA A 24 0.72 -5.48 1.16
N TYR A 25 1.06 -4.84 2.24
CA TYR A 25 0.24 -3.76 2.78
C TYR A 25 1.15 -2.69 3.37
N THR A 26 0.64 -1.47 3.40
CA THR A 26 1.37 -0.36 4.00
C THR A 26 0.42 0.51 4.81
N ARG A 27 0.99 1.33 5.64
CA ARG A 27 0.26 2.18 6.55
C ARG A 27 0.94 3.55 6.62
N GLY A 28 0.14 4.59 6.61
CA GLY A 28 0.66 5.94 6.72
C GLY A 28 -0.39 6.87 7.29
N GLU A 29 0.00 8.08 7.68
CA GLU A 29 -0.93 9.06 8.19
C GLU A 29 -1.88 9.56 7.11
N THR A 30 -1.43 9.50 5.86
CA THR A 30 -2.23 9.91 4.71
C THR A 30 -2.16 8.83 3.65
N LEU A 31 -3.09 8.87 2.71
CA LEU A 31 -3.08 7.95 1.58
C LEU A 31 -1.80 8.11 0.76
N GLU A 32 -1.35 9.35 0.60
CA GLU A 32 -0.12 9.63 -0.16
C GLU A 32 1.09 8.95 0.48
N ALA A 33 1.21 9.01 1.80
CA ALA A 33 2.29 8.36 2.50
C ALA A 33 2.23 6.83 2.35
N ALA A 34 1.03 6.26 2.43
CA ALA A 34 0.82 4.82 2.26
C ALA A 34 1.18 4.38 0.85
N VAL A 35 0.79 5.16 -0.16
CA VAL A 35 1.11 4.87 -1.56
C VAL A 35 2.62 4.88 -1.79
N ARG A 36 3.31 5.85 -1.21
CA ARG A 36 4.76 5.94 -1.34
C ARG A 36 5.45 4.71 -0.77
N LYS A 37 4.98 4.25 0.39
CA LYS A 37 5.51 3.04 1.00
C LYS A 37 5.17 1.81 0.18
N MET A 38 3.97 1.77 -0.41
CA MET A 38 3.55 0.64 -1.24
C MET A 38 4.44 0.51 -2.48
N GLN A 39 4.85 1.62 -3.07
CA GLN A 39 5.74 1.58 -4.22
C GLN A 39 7.07 0.90 -3.87
N ALA A 40 7.61 1.20 -2.71
CA ALA A 40 8.84 0.55 -2.24
C ALA A 40 8.61 -0.94 -1.98
N GLU A 41 7.47 -1.28 -1.39
CA GLU A 41 7.11 -2.67 -1.07
C GLU A 41 7.00 -3.51 -2.35
N ILE A 42 6.27 -3.01 -3.34
CA ILE A 42 6.08 -3.70 -4.61
C ILE A 42 7.40 -3.85 -5.35
N CYS A 43 8.23 -2.83 -5.32
CA CYS A 43 9.55 -2.90 -5.94
C CYS A 43 10.37 -4.04 -5.33
N SER A 44 10.26 -4.26 -4.04
CA SER A 44 10.94 -5.35 -3.35
C SER A 44 10.39 -6.72 -3.78
N TYR A 45 9.07 -6.82 -3.97
CA TYR A 45 8.45 -8.07 -4.43
C TYR A 45 8.89 -8.47 -5.84
N LEU A 46 9.13 -7.47 -6.69
CA LEU A 46 9.46 -7.72 -8.09
C LEU A 46 10.93 -8.02 -8.35
N LYS A 47 11.75 -7.94 -7.36
CA LYS A 47 13.16 -8.33 -7.49
C LYS A 47 13.31 -9.86 -7.35
#